data_35f7da6a8bf383ab082623cbf4ab445b
#
_entry.id   35f7da6a8bf383ab082623cbf4ab445b
#
_cell.length_a   1.000
_cell.length_b   1.000
_cell.length_c   1.000
_cell.angle_alpha   90.00
_cell.angle_beta   90.00
_cell.angle_gamma   90.00
#
_symmetry.space_group_name_H-M   'P 1'
#
loop_
_entity.id
_entity.type
_entity.pdbx_description
1 polymer ?
#
loop_
_entity_poly.entity_id
_entity_poly.type
_entity_poly.pdbx_seq_one_letter_code
_entity_poly.pdbx_strand_id
1 'polypeptide(L)'
;MSEQLDRQMQKDTDHALAMAQINLREYRDKEISKEGLQNIERLFQAMSVTKEHWIVRFLYDWNGENEKYEPESIDFVIKHMQQVGGILTEYSDSVFTLQGLFVGNWGELNGTKYADQQSLQQLAKQLVKSTDSQMYLAVRTPVQWRKILESADADLQEDRKNPLYDRLGLFNDGMLGSGNDCGTYGEKSAAET
;
A
#
# COMPACT_ATOMS: atom_id res chain seq x y z
N MET A 1 0.62 -22.67 6.59
CA MET A 1 1.02 -21.41 5.93
C MET A 1 2.48 -21.08 6.23
N SER A 2 2.93 -21.09 7.47
CA SER A 2 4.34 -20.86 7.83
C SER A 2 5.31 -21.86 7.19
N GLU A 3 5.04 -23.16 7.27
CA GLU A 3 5.90 -24.19 6.67
C GLU A 3 6.04 -24.10 5.14
N GLN A 4 5.03 -23.60 4.44
CA GLN A 4 5.08 -23.40 3.00
C GLN A 4 5.89 -22.16 2.64
N LEU A 5 5.74 -21.09 3.42
CA LEU A 5 6.54 -19.89 3.29
C LEU A 5 8.01 -20.19 3.61
N ASP A 6 8.27 -20.86 4.73
CA ASP A 6 9.62 -21.27 5.14
C ASP A 6 10.32 -22.14 4.09
N ARG A 7 9.60 -23.09 3.47
CA ARG A 7 10.17 -23.94 2.40
C ARG A 7 10.46 -23.17 1.11
N GLN A 8 9.68 -22.17 0.80
CA GLN A 8 9.88 -21.33 -0.39
C GLN A 8 11.05 -20.37 -0.17
N MET A 9 11.12 -19.76 1.01
CA MET A 9 12.16 -18.82 1.40
C MET A 9 13.53 -19.51 1.64
N GLN A 10 13.57 -20.75 2.14
CA GLN A 10 14.82 -21.53 2.29
C GLN A 10 15.47 -21.94 0.96
N LYS A 11 14.72 -21.90 -0.15
CA LYS A 11 15.26 -22.23 -1.48
C LYS A 11 15.92 -21.05 -2.16
N ASP A 12 15.62 -19.83 -1.74
CA ASP A 12 16.03 -18.58 -2.40
C ASP A 12 16.83 -17.73 -1.40
N THR A 13 18.08 -18.10 -1.20
CA THR A 13 18.94 -17.49 -0.16
C THR A 13 19.60 -16.17 -0.57
N ASP A 14 19.41 -15.72 -1.81
CA ASP A 14 20.13 -14.55 -2.36
C ASP A 14 19.25 -13.30 -2.57
N HIS A 15 17.96 -13.33 -2.17
CA HIS A 15 17.07 -12.18 -2.31
C HIS A 15 17.10 -11.29 -1.07
N ALA A 16 17.35 -9.99 -1.28
CA ALA A 16 17.29 -8.99 -0.22
C ALA A 16 15.87 -8.41 -0.03
N LEU A 17 14.99 -8.59 -1.03
CA LEU A 17 13.66 -7.99 -1.07
C LEU A 17 12.63 -9.01 -1.54
N ALA A 18 11.51 -9.08 -0.84
CA ALA A 18 10.36 -9.91 -1.21
C ALA A 18 9.06 -9.10 -1.15
N MET A 19 8.00 -9.57 -1.81
CA MET A 19 6.70 -8.90 -1.83
C MET A 19 5.63 -9.80 -1.23
N ALA A 20 4.84 -9.22 -0.32
CA ALA A 20 3.64 -9.84 0.25
C ALA A 20 2.39 -9.03 -0.14
N GLN A 21 1.43 -9.72 -0.77
CA GLN A 21 0.12 -9.17 -1.09
C GLN A 21 -0.94 -9.80 -0.20
N ILE A 22 -1.70 -8.97 0.53
CA ILE A 22 -2.69 -9.40 1.52
C ILE A 22 -4.09 -9.00 1.03
N ASN A 23 -4.90 -9.99 0.68
CA ASN A 23 -6.23 -9.76 0.15
C ASN A 23 -7.27 -9.67 1.26
N LEU A 24 -7.92 -8.51 1.34
CA LEU A 24 -8.97 -8.19 2.31
C LEU A 24 -10.39 -8.28 1.73
N ARG A 25 -10.57 -8.87 0.55
CA ARG A 25 -11.87 -8.95 -0.17
C ARG A 25 -13.02 -9.45 0.71
N GLU A 26 -12.76 -10.43 1.56
CA GLU A 26 -13.80 -10.99 2.45
C GLU A 26 -14.31 -9.99 3.49
N TYR A 27 -13.54 -8.94 3.73
CA TYR A 27 -13.84 -7.90 4.73
C TYR A 27 -14.33 -6.59 4.11
N ARG A 28 -14.49 -6.49 2.80
CA ARG A 28 -14.79 -5.22 2.11
C ARG A 28 -15.96 -4.42 2.72
N ASP A 29 -16.98 -5.10 3.26
CA ASP A 29 -18.19 -4.50 3.82
C ASP A 29 -18.35 -4.76 5.34
N LYS A 30 -17.26 -5.12 6.03
CA LYS A 30 -17.24 -5.43 7.47
C LYS A 30 -15.82 -5.27 8.03
N GLU A 31 -15.70 -5.15 9.33
CA GLU A 31 -14.40 -5.16 10.00
C GLU A 31 -13.65 -6.48 9.79
N ILE A 32 -12.31 -6.43 9.78
CA ILE A 32 -11.48 -7.63 9.79
C ILE A 32 -11.77 -8.37 11.10
N SER A 33 -12.12 -9.64 11.00
CA SER A 33 -12.40 -10.47 12.17
C SER A 33 -11.13 -10.69 13.01
N LYS A 34 -11.32 -11.04 14.29
CA LYS A 34 -10.19 -11.38 15.17
C LYS A 34 -9.31 -12.49 14.57
N GLU A 35 -9.93 -13.50 13.95
CA GLU A 35 -9.19 -14.57 13.27
C GLU A 35 -8.42 -14.05 12.05
N GLY A 36 -9.05 -13.15 11.26
CA GLY A 36 -8.39 -12.48 10.13
C GLY A 36 -7.15 -11.70 10.56
N LEU A 37 -7.26 -10.91 11.62
CA LEU A 37 -6.12 -10.18 12.20
C LEU A 37 -5.03 -11.14 12.70
N GLN A 38 -5.38 -12.21 13.40
CA GLN A 38 -4.43 -13.23 13.83
C GLN A 38 -3.72 -13.91 12.66
N ASN A 39 -4.41 -14.14 11.54
CA ASN A 39 -3.79 -14.71 10.34
C ASN A 39 -2.81 -13.73 9.68
N ILE A 40 -3.16 -12.44 9.63
CA ILE A 40 -2.26 -11.38 9.17
C ILE A 40 -1.03 -11.30 10.07
N GLU A 41 -1.21 -11.26 11.39
CA GLU A 41 -0.12 -11.22 12.37
C GLU A 41 0.84 -12.42 12.23
N ARG A 42 0.31 -13.64 12.08
CA ARG A 42 1.14 -14.84 11.82
C ARG A 42 1.95 -14.73 10.53
N LEU A 43 1.41 -14.09 9.50
CA LEU A 43 2.15 -13.82 8.27
C LEU A 43 3.32 -12.87 8.55
N PHE A 44 3.08 -11.75 9.24
CA PHE A 44 4.13 -10.80 9.59
C PHE A 44 5.18 -11.41 10.52
N GLN A 45 4.75 -12.22 11.47
CA GLN A 45 5.67 -13.01 12.32
C GLN A 45 6.56 -13.94 11.48
N ALA A 46 6.00 -14.63 10.49
CA ALA A 46 6.79 -15.48 9.60
C ALA A 46 7.74 -14.65 8.70
N MET A 47 7.32 -13.47 8.25
CA MET A 47 8.14 -12.54 7.49
C MET A 47 9.32 -12.00 8.32
N SER A 48 9.11 -11.69 9.60
CA SER A 48 10.11 -11.06 10.47
C SER A 48 11.29 -11.98 10.83
N VAL A 49 11.16 -13.30 10.68
CA VAL A 49 12.24 -14.26 10.92
C VAL A 49 13.04 -14.57 9.65
N THR A 50 12.66 -14.01 8.52
CA THR A 50 13.42 -14.12 7.26
C THR A 50 14.53 -13.07 7.21
N LYS A 51 15.43 -13.17 6.24
CA LYS A 51 16.50 -12.18 6.01
C LYS A 51 16.08 -11.07 5.05
N GLU A 52 14.92 -11.19 4.43
CA GLU A 52 14.40 -10.27 3.44
C GLU A 52 13.74 -9.07 4.10
N HIS A 53 13.81 -7.93 3.41
CA HIS A 53 12.91 -6.81 3.65
C HIS A 53 11.68 -6.96 2.78
N TRP A 54 10.50 -6.62 3.30
CA TRP A 54 9.25 -6.89 2.65
C TRP A 54 8.60 -5.63 2.08
N ILE A 55 8.24 -5.69 0.81
CA ILE A 55 7.26 -4.80 0.21
C ILE A 55 5.89 -5.37 0.54
N VAL A 56 5.05 -4.61 1.23
CA VAL A 56 3.71 -5.07 1.62
C VAL A 56 2.65 -4.28 0.87
N ARG A 57 1.65 -4.98 0.34
CA ARG A 57 0.51 -4.39 -0.33
C ARG A 57 -0.77 -5.05 0.15
N PHE A 58 -1.68 -4.27 0.71
CA PHE A 58 -3.05 -4.70 0.97
C PHE A 58 -3.92 -4.39 -0.22
N LEU A 59 -4.91 -5.23 -0.49
CA LEU A 59 -5.79 -5.08 -1.63
C LEU A 59 -7.15 -5.75 -1.40
N TYR A 60 -8.14 -5.39 -2.20
CA TYR A 60 -9.45 -6.06 -2.26
C TYR A 60 -9.64 -6.80 -3.58
N ASP A 61 -8.90 -6.43 -4.60
CA ASP A 61 -9.06 -6.97 -5.94
C ASP A 61 -7.75 -7.53 -6.52
N TRP A 62 -7.83 -8.79 -7.00
CA TRP A 62 -6.76 -9.49 -7.71
C TRP A 62 -6.95 -9.53 -9.23
N ASN A 63 -8.17 -9.24 -9.69
CA ASN A 63 -8.60 -9.63 -11.02
C ASN A 63 -8.65 -8.45 -12.01
N GLY A 64 -8.45 -7.22 -11.52
CA GLY A 64 -8.68 -6.01 -12.31
C GLY A 64 -10.17 -5.62 -12.39
N GLU A 65 -10.94 -5.99 -11.36
CA GLU A 65 -12.38 -5.76 -11.23
C GLU A 65 -12.72 -5.01 -9.94
N ASN A 66 -11.93 -3.96 -9.60
CA ASN A 66 -12.06 -3.25 -8.33
C ASN A 66 -13.45 -2.67 -8.09
N GLU A 67 -14.18 -2.25 -9.14
CA GLU A 67 -15.56 -1.77 -9.02
C GLU A 67 -16.47 -2.77 -8.29
N LYS A 68 -16.15 -4.07 -8.43
CA LYS A 68 -16.93 -5.17 -7.84
C LYS A 68 -16.48 -5.51 -6.42
N TYR A 69 -15.21 -5.32 -6.10
CA TYR A 69 -14.59 -5.85 -4.90
C TYR A 69 -14.09 -4.79 -3.92
N GLU A 70 -13.97 -3.55 -4.34
CA GLU A 70 -13.60 -2.44 -3.47
C GLU A 70 -14.72 -2.12 -2.47
N PRO A 71 -14.42 -1.78 -1.20
CA PRO A 71 -15.43 -1.38 -0.22
C PRO A 71 -16.37 -0.29 -0.74
N GLU A 72 -17.66 -0.37 -0.43
CA GLU A 72 -18.63 0.67 -0.80
C GLU A 72 -18.39 2.00 -0.06
N SER A 73 -17.89 1.94 1.18
CA SER A 73 -17.54 3.11 1.98
C SER A 73 -16.03 3.17 2.22
N ILE A 74 -15.46 4.35 2.07
CA ILE A 74 -14.08 4.66 2.46
C ILE A 74 -13.83 4.39 3.96
N ASP A 75 -14.88 4.45 4.78
CA ASP A 75 -14.79 4.20 6.21
C ASP A 75 -14.33 2.77 6.53
N PHE A 76 -14.72 1.79 5.70
CA PHE A 76 -14.21 0.42 5.85
C PHE A 76 -12.72 0.35 5.53
N VAL A 77 -12.26 1.04 4.48
CA VAL A 77 -10.83 1.09 4.15
C VAL A 77 -10.03 1.70 5.32
N ILE A 78 -10.51 2.82 5.84
CA ILE A 78 -9.92 3.50 7.00
C ILE A 78 -9.92 2.58 8.23
N LYS A 79 -11.03 1.89 8.49
CA LYS A 79 -11.14 0.95 9.60
C LYS A 79 -10.14 -0.21 9.46
N HIS A 80 -9.97 -0.76 8.27
CA HIS A 80 -8.98 -1.82 8.02
C HIS A 80 -7.55 -1.33 8.24
N MET A 81 -7.21 -0.13 7.78
CA MET A 81 -5.91 0.50 8.07
C MET A 81 -5.67 0.63 9.57
N GLN A 82 -6.70 1.04 10.34
CA GLN A 82 -6.62 1.13 11.81
C GLN A 82 -6.42 -0.26 12.44
N GLN A 83 -7.15 -1.26 11.98
CA GLN A 83 -7.09 -2.62 12.54
C GLN A 83 -5.74 -3.30 12.32
N VAL A 84 -5.09 -3.08 11.18
CA VAL A 84 -3.77 -3.66 10.90
C VAL A 84 -2.62 -2.80 11.43
N GLY A 85 -2.89 -1.57 11.87
CA GLY A 85 -1.87 -0.61 12.29
C GLY A 85 -0.96 -1.11 13.40
N GLY A 86 -1.53 -1.79 14.41
CA GLY A 86 -0.75 -2.40 15.50
C GLY A 86 0.25 -3.43 15.00
N ILE A 87 -0.18 -4.29 14.08
CA ILE A 87 0.66 -5.33 13.45
C ILE A 87 1.78 -4.66 12.63
N LEU A 88 1.43 -3.68 11.80
CA LEU A 88 2.40 -2.94 10.98
C LEU A 88 3.46 -2.22 11.83
N THR A 89 3.07 -1.69 12.98
CA THR A 89 4.01 -1.03 13.90
C THR A 89 4.91 -2.05 14.60
N GLU A 90 4.38 -3.18 15.05
CA GLU A 90 5.13 -4.23 15.73
C GLU A 90 6.21 -4.85 14.83
N TYR A 91 5.92 -5.02 13.55
CA TYR A 91 6.83 -5.65 12.58
C TYR A 91 7.46 -4.64 11.60
N SER A 92 7.55 -3.36 11.97
CA SER A 92 8.04 -2.28 11.09
C SER A 92 9.45 -2.52 10.56
N ASP A 93 10.35 -3.10 11.36
CA ASP A 93 11.73 -3.38 10.96
C ASP A 93 11.84 -4.36 9.78
N SER A 94 10.82 -5.18 9.56
CA SER A 94 10.78 -6.16 8.45
C SER A 94 10.14 -5.58 7.19
N VAL A 95 9.46 -4.45 7.28
CA VAL A 95 8.74 -3.83 6.16
C VAL A 95 9.56 -2.71 5.55
N PHE A 96 10.00 -2.92 4.30
CA PHE A 96 10.69 -1.90 3.54
C PHE A 96 9.76 -0.75 3.14
N THR A 97 8.58 -1.08 2.61
CA THR A 97 7.57 -0.08 2.21
C THR A 97 6.19 -0.71 2.11
N LEU A 98 5.17 0.12 2.37
CA LEU A 98 3.78 -0.18 2.02
C LEU A 98 3.46 0.43 0.67
N GLN A 99 3.05 -0.38 -0.29
CA GLN A 99 2.62 0.07 -1.60
C GLN A 99 1.11 0.20 -1.70
N GLY A 100 0.66 1.29 -2.32
CA GLY A 100 -0.75 1.62 -2.50
C GLY A 100 -1.44 2.08 -1.22
N LEU A 101 -2.75 2.34 -1.34
CA LEU A 101 -3.62 2.78 -0.24
C LEU A 101 -4.79 1.79 -0.04
N PHE A 102 -4.52 0.49 -0.23
CA PHE A 102 -5.44 -0.64 -0.15
C PHE A 102 -6.43 -0.74 -1.32
N VAL A 103 -6.70 0.34 -2.01
CA VAL A 103 -7.77 0.47 -3.01
C VAL A 103 -7.29 0.38 -4.45
N GLY A 104 -8.24 0.18 -5.38
CA GLY A 104 -7.99 0.03 -6.81
C GLY A 104 -7.61 -1.39 -7.20
N ASN A 105 -7.51 -1.61 -8.50
CA ASN A 105 -7.04 -2.89 -9.05
C ASN A 105 -5.68 -3.22 -8.47
N TRP A 106 -5.54 -4.44 -7.99
CA TRP A 106 -4.30 -4.97 -7.37
C TRP A 106 -3.76 -4.17 -6.19
N GLY A 107 -4.58 -3.28 -5.60
CA GLY A 107 -4.15 -2.36 -4.54
C GLY A 107 -3.29 -1.20 -5.01
N GLU A 108 -3.25 -0.91 -6.32
CA GLU A 108 -2.38 0.08 -6.96
C GLU A 108 -3.07 1.44 -7.23
N LEU A 109 -4.23 1.68 -6.64
CA LEU A 109 -5.08 2.84 -6.90
C LEU A 109 -5.60 2.93 -8.35
N ASN A 110 -5.33 1.93 -9.19
CA ASN A 110 -5.80 1.93 -10.57
C ASN A 110 -7.30 1.67 -10.64
N GLY A 111 -8.05 2.61 -11.25
CA GLY A 111 -9.50 2.51 -11.42
C GLY A 111 -10.32 2.63 -10.12
N THR A 112 -9.72 3.04 -9.00
CA THR A 112 -10.45 3.22 -7.74
C THR A 112 -11.49 4.34 -7.83
N LYS A 113 -12.64 4.13 -7.18
CA LYS A 113 -13.65 5.19 -7.00
C LYS A 113 -13.20 6.29 -6.02
N TYR A 114 -12.14 6.06 -5.27
CA TYR A 114 -11.52 6.99 -4.32
C TYR A 114 -10.34 7.77 -4.93
N ALA A 115 -10.34 8.00 -6.25
CA ALA A 115 -9.25 8.67 -6.97
C ALA A 115 -9.27 10.20 -6.86
N ASP A 116 -10.28 10.78 -6.22
CA ASP A 116 -10.32 12.21 -5.94
C ASP A 116 -9.29 12.61 -4.87
N GLN A 117 -8.90 13.90 -4.87
CA GLN A 117 -7.86 14.41 -3.99
C GLN A 117 -8.19 14.22 -2.50
N GLN A 118 -9.43 14.50 -2.11
CA GLN A 118 -9.85 14.42 -0.70
C GLN A 118 -9.78 12.99 -0.19
N SER A 119 -10.28 12.02 -0.96
CA SER A 119 -10.22 10.59 -0.61
C SER A 119 -8.78 10.09 -0.50
N LEU A 120 -7.94 10.41 -1.48
CA LEU A 120 -6.52 10.02 -1.45
C LEU A 120 -5.78 10.60 -0.25
N GLN A 121 -6.02 11.87 0.08
CA GLN A 121 -5.43 12.51 1.27
C GLN A 121 -5.92 11.88 2.56
N GLN A 122 -7.21 11.55 2.66
CA GLN A 122 -7.80 10.91 3.82
C GLN A 122 -7.19 9.52 4.06
N LEU A 123 -7.07 8.71 3.02
CA LEU A 123 -6.45 7.38 3.10
C LEU A 123 -4.96 7.46 3.46
N ALA A 124 -4.20 8.33 2.81
CA ALA A 124 -2.79 8.50 3.09
C ALA A 124 -2.54 8.99 4.53
N LYS A 125 -3.30 9.99 4.99
CA LYS A 125 -3.23 10.47 6.37
C LYS A 125 -3.57 9.38 7.39
N GLN A 126 -4.57 8.54 7.09
CA GLN A 126 -4.91 7.42 7.98
C GLN A 126 -3.78 6.40 8.02
N LEU A 127 -3.20 6.05 6.88
CA LEU A 127 -2.10 5.08 6.82
C LEU A 127 -0.87 5.57 7.59
N VAL A 128 -0.52 6.86 7.46
CA VAL A 128 0.53 7.50 8.29
C VAL A 128 0.27 7.38 9.78
N LYS A 129 -0.98 7.60 10.22
CA LYS A 129 -1.38 7.47 11.63
C LYS A 129 -1.34 6.02 12.14
N SER A 130 -1.53 5.06 11.23
CA SER A 130 -1.62 3.65 11.56
C SER A 130 -0.27 2.92 11.47
N THR A 131 0.80 3.60 11.12
CA THR A 131 2.11 2.99 10.88
C THR A 131 3.21 3.72 11.63
N ASP A 132 4.29 3.00 11.93
CA ASP A 132 5.49 3.57 12.53
C ASP A 132 6.05 4.72 11.65
N SER A 133 6.67 5.70 12.30
CA SER A 133 7.21 6.90 11.64
C SER A 133 8.35 6.61 10.66
N GLN A 134 9.04 5.48 10.82
CA GLN A 134 10.13 5.06 9.94
C GLN A 134 9.64 4.29 8.71
N MET A 135 8.37 3.87 8.68
CA MET A 135 7.82 3.10 7.57
C MET A 135 7.54 3.97 6.35
N TYR A 136 8.13 3.63 5.22
CA TYR A 136 7.87 4.30 3.95
C TYR A 136 6.54 3.83 3.33
N LEU A 137 5.88 4.77 2.67
CA LEU A 137 4.67 4.56 1.89
C LEU A 137 4.96 4.85 0.42
N ALA A 138 4.31 4.18 -0.51
CA ALA A 138 4.51 4.46 -1.92
C ALA A 138 3.20 4.36 -2.71
N VAL A 139 3.01 5.27 -3.64
CA VAL A 139 1.92 5.27 -4.62
C VAL A 139 2.47 5.11 -6.03
N ARG A 140 1.64 4.66 -6.97
CA ARG A 140 2.15 4.24 -8.27
C ARG A 140 2.47 5.41 -9.20
N THR A 141 1.63 6.44 -9.24
CA THR A 141 1.76 7.49 -10.25
C THR A 141 2.12 8.84 -9.67
N PRO A 142 2.90 9.67 -10.42
CA PRO A 142 3.17 11.05 -10.02
C PRO A 142 1.90 11.89 -9.81
N VAL A 143 0.82 11.59 -10.54
CA VAL A 143 -0.47 12.27 -10.37
C VAL A 143 -1.08 11.95 -9.01
N GLN A 144 -1.06 10.68 -8.58
CA GLN A 144 -1.54 10.29 -7.26
C GLN A 144 -0.71 10.93 -6.15
N TRP A 145 0.61 10.92 -6.31
CA TRP A 145 1.55 11.52 -5.38
C TRP A 145 1.27 13.03 -5.20
N ARG A 146 1.13 13.78 -6.31
CA ARG A 146 0.77 15.20 -6.27
C ARG A 146 -0.57 15.45 -5.58
N LYS A 147 -1.62 14.72 -5.95
CA LYS A 147 -2.94 14.85 -5.32
C LYS A 147 -2.92 14.64 -3.80
N ILE A 148 -2.04 13.78 -3.30
CA ILE A 148 -1.90 13.51 -1.86
C ILE A 148 -1.16 14.65 -1.16
N LEU A 149 -0.09 15.16 -1.75
CA LEU A 149 0.78 16.16 -1.14
C LEU A 149 0.38 17.60 -1.40
N GLU A 150 -0.24 17.88 -2.55
CA GLU A 150 -0.71 19.23 -2.88
C GLU A 150 -1.92 19.56 -2.02
N SER A 151 -1.73 20.52 -1.10
CA SER A 151 -2.84 21.10 -0.39
C SER A 151 -3.61 22.06 -1.29
N ALA A 152 -4.94 22.10 -1.11
CA ALA A 152 -5.75 23.19 -1.65
C ALA A 152 -5.41 24.55 -0.98
N ASP A 153 -4.78 24.52 0.20
CA ASP A 153 -4.29 25.68 0.93
C ASP A 153 -2.82 25.89 0.64
N ALA A 154 -2.48 27.02 0.02
CA ALA A 154 -1.10 27.42 -0.31
C ALA A 154 -0.16 27.44 0.93
N ASP A 155 -0.72 27.65 2.11
CA ASP A 155 0.01 27.69 3.38
C ASP A 155 0.57 26.32 3.82
N LEU A 156 0.07 25.21 3.27
CA LEU A 156 0.60 23.88 3.57
C LEU A 156 1.75 23.45 2.63
N GLN A 157 2.04 24.22 1.57
CA GLN A 157 3.20 23.98 0.70
C GLN A 157 4.53 24.32 1.39
N GLU A 158 4.53 25.19 2.39
CA GLU A 158 5.74 25.54 3.16
C GLU A 158 5.98 24.62 4.36
N ASP A 159 5.01 23.79 4.75
CA ASP A 159 5.14 22.98 5.95
C ASP A 159 5.82 21.63 5.64
N ARG A 160 7.15 21.66 5.46
CA ARG A 160 8.02 20.46 5.45
C ARG A 160 7.90 19.60 6.71
N LYS A 161 7.04 19.98 7.66
CA LYS A 161 6.68 19.20 8.84
C LYS A 161 5.54 18.22 8.58
N ASN A 162 4.99 18.19 7.35
CA ASN A 162 3.99 17.17 6.99
C ASN A 162 4.68 15.80 6.91
N PRO A 163 4.33 14.84 7.80
CA PRO A 163 4.93 13.50 7.80
C PRO A 163 4.82 12.76 6.48
N LEU A 164 3.88 13.15 5.61
CA LEU A 164 3.71 12.59 4.27
C LEU A 164 4.88 12.92 3.34
N TYR A 165 5.48 14.12 3.43
CA TYR A 165 6.58 14.51 2.55
C TYR A 165 7.81 13.63 2.72
N ASP A 166 8.12 13.25 3.96
CA ASP A 166 9.32 12.47 4.25
C ASP A 166 9.09 10.97 4.05
N ARG A 167 7.84 10.54 3.95
CA ARG A 167 7.47 9.11 3.95
C ARG A 167 6.85 8.62 2.66
N LEU A 168 6.30 9.50 1.80
CA LEU A 168 5.57 9.11 0.59
C LEU A 168 6.45 9.14 -0.64
N GLY A 169 6.79 7.98 -1.17
CA GLY A 169 7.52 7.78 -2.40
C GLY A 169 6.65 7.28 -3.56
N LEU A 170 7.32 6.87 -4.62
CA LEU A 170 6.72 6.28 -5.81
C LEU A 170 7.20 4.84 -6.00
N PHE A 171 6.37 4.01 -6.59
CA PHE A 171 6.77 2.72 -7.15
C PHE A 171 6.30 2.60 -8.60
N ASN A 172 6.96 1.77 -9.39
CA ASN A 172 6.65 1.59 -10.80
C ASN A 172 6.67 0.11 -11.18
N ASP A 173 5.50 -0.54 -11.14
CA ASP A 173 5.35 -1.94 -11.54
C ASP A 173 5.34 -2.11 -13.07
N GLY A 174 5.26 -1.02 -13.81
CA GLY A 174 5.22 -1.02 -15.29
C GLY A 174 6.55 -0.63 -15.96
N MET A 175 7.63 -0.50 -15.20
CA MET A 175 8.92 -0.03 -15.69
C MET A 175 9.36 -0.82 -16.95
N LEU A 176 9.64 -0.09 -18.04
CA LEU A 176 10.03 -0.63 -19.33
C LEU A 176 8.99 -1.54 -20.01
N GLY A 177 7.78 -1.66 -19.46
CA GLY A 177 6.71 -2.47 -20.03
C GLY A 177 6.02 -1.81 -21.24
N SER A 178 6.10 -0.48 -21.33
CA SER A 178 5.60 0.33 -22.46
C SER A 178 6.23 1.72 -22.44
N GLY A 179 5.95 2.56 -23.43
CA GLY A 179 6.46 3.93 -23.49
C GLY A 179 6.03 4.84 -22.34
N ASN A 180 4.93 4.49 -21.64
CA ASN A 180 4.43 5.20 -20.46
C ASN A 180 4.47 4.35 -19.20
N ASP A 181 5.30 3.31 -19.18
CA ASP A 181 5.46 2.37 -18.08
C ASP A 181 4.10 1.79 -17.61
N CYS A 182 3.34 1.23 -18.57
CA CYS A 182 2.01 0.64 -18.33
C CYS A 182 1.04 1.63 -17.62
N GLY A 183 1.08 2.89 -18.00
CA GLY A 183 0.17 3.94 -17.51
C GLY A 183 0.67 4.68 -16.25
N THR A 184 1.86 4.40 -15.75
CA THR A 184 2.44 5.13 -14.61
C THR A 184 2.53 6.63 -14.89
N TYR A 185 2.87 7.03 -16.12
CA TYR A 185 2.98 8.42 -16.56
C TYR A 185 1.76 8.93 -17.35
N GLY A 186 0.64 8.21 -17.30
CA GLY A 186 -0.57 8.56 -18.05
C GLY A 186 -0.36 8.35 -19.54
N GLU A 187 -0.78 9.33 -20.36
CA GLU A 187 -0.58 9.29 -21.82
C GLU A 187 0.81 9.77 -22.28
N LYS A 188 1.59 10.36 -21.36
CA LYS A 188 2.96 10.83 -21.65
C LYS A 188 3.98 9.73 -21.48
N SER A 189 5.09 9.85 -22.19
CA SER A 189 6.24 8.98 -21.94
C SER A 189 6.93 9.32 -20.61
N ALA A 190 7.72 8.38 -20.09
CA ALA A 190 8.52 8.61 -18.88
C ALA A 190 9.49 9.81 -19.04
N ALA A 191 9.90 10.13 -20.26
CA ALA A 191 10.80 11.25 -20.56
C ALA A 191 10.10 12.61 -20.59
N GLU A 192 8.75 12.66 -20.62
CA GLU A 192 7.96 13.88 -20.72
C GLU A 192 7.30 14.30 -19.40
N THR A 193 7.51 13.52 -18.32
CA THR A 193 6.90 13.74 -17.01
C THR A 193 7.90 14.16 -15.95
#